data_4efeec1ec8a0dfeb6654ee40ad529089
#
_entry.id   4efeec1ec8a0dfeb6654ee40ad529089
#
_cell.length_a   1.000
_cell.length_b   1.000
_cell.length_c   1.000
_cell.angle_alpha   90.00
_cell.angle_beta   90.00
_cell.angle_gamma   90.00
#
_symmetry.space_group_name_H-M   'P 1'
#
loop_
_entity.id
_entity.type
_entity.pdbx_description
1 polymer ?
#
loop_
_entity_poly.entity_id
_entity_poly.type
_entity_poly.pdbx_seq_one_letter_code
_entity_poly.pdbx_strand_id
1 'polypeptide(L)'
;MKDNKKNTSLSKKDETSLTNVNYQRDRLFKKGINLMADEKLEEAVENFEMILRADPNDVEAMLKLGYSRFHLDDHSEAMRVYDKILDIDVTNPEAWNLKSLVNYEKKNYAKALDCVEKAIDSDPTYGMAWYNKGCYLSMLNQVPDSLEALKRSIEIDVKNARKAVKDKDFVNV
;
A
#
# COMPACT_ATOMS: atom_id res chain seq x y z
N MET A 1 49.62 13.12 -1.41
CA MET A 1 48.41 12.69 -2.08
C MET A 1 47.30 13.59 -1.58
N LYS A 2 46.76 14.46 -2.44
CA LYS A 2 45.69 15.39 -2.05
C LYS A 2 44.36 14.80 -2.51
N ASP A 3 43.53 14.39 -1.56
CA ASP A 3 42.16 13.91 -1.82
C ASP A 3 41.30 15.10 -2.26
N ASN A 4 40.92 15.07 -3.52
CA ASN A 4 40.07 16.05 -4.16
C ASN A 4 38.58 15.60 -3.93
N LYS A 5 38.02 15.94 -2.78
CA LYS A 5 36.56 15.85 -2.56
C LYS A 5 35.88 16.92 -3.41
N LYS A 6 35.41 16.55 -4.59
CA LYS A 6 34.48 17.35 -5.37
C LYS A 6 33.14 17.40 -4.63
N ASN A 7 32.96 18.47 -3.85
CA ASN A 7 31.65 18.84 -3.29
C ASN A 7 30.86 19.48 -4.46
N THR A 8 30.05 18.71 -5.15
CA THR A 8 29.12 19.22 -6.19
C THR A 8 27.92 19.85 -5.49
N SER A 9 28.06 21.12 -5.08
CA SER A 9 26.91 21.92 -4.71
C SER A 9 26.05 22.16 -5.95
N LEU A 10 24.76 21.82 -5.89
CA LEU A 10 23.75 22.13 -6.91
C LEU A 10 23.76 23.68 -7.16
N SER A 11 23.53 24.09 -8.38
CA SER A 11 23.40 25.53 -8.66
C SER A 11 22.07 26.05 -8.07
N LYS A 12 22.02 27.35 -7.72
CA LYS A 12 20.78 28.00 -7.23
C LYS A 12 19.59 27.81 -8.18
N LYS A 13 19.86 27.67 -9.48
CA LYS A 13 18.83 27.44 -10.50
C LYS A 13 18.28 26.01 -10.43
N ASP A 14 19.14 25.05 -10.14
CA ASP A 14 18.74 23.64 -9.98
C ASP A 14 17.94 23.45 -8.68
N GLU A 15 18.35 24.11 -7.59
CA GLU A 15 17.61 24.14 -6.33
C GLU A 15 16.20 24.72 -6.49
N THR A 16 16.06 25.82 -7.23
CA THR A 16 14.76 26.46 -7.50
C THR A 16 13.88 25.57 -8.37
N SER A 17 14.46 24.88 -9.35
CA SER A 17 13.74 23.93 -10.22
C SER A 17 13.24 22.73 -9.44
N LEU A 18 14.10 22.10 -8.62
CA LEU A 18 13.74 20.97 -7.75
C LEU A 18 12.64 21.35 -6.74
N THR A 19 12.73 22.54 -6.13
CA THR A 19 11.73 23.04 -5.20
C THR A 19 10.36 23.20 -5.88
N ASN A 20 10.32 23.66 -7.12
CA ASN A 20 9.08 23.81 -7.89
C ASN A 20 8.47 22.44 -8.25
N VAL A 21 9.30 21.47 -8.66
CA VAL A 21 8.84 20.10 -8.97
C VAL A 21 8.23 19.45 -7.72
N ASN A 22 8.92 19.50 -6.57
CA ASN A 22 8.41 18.96 -5.32
C ASN A 22 7.11 19.65 -4.88
N TYR A 23 7.01 20.97 -5.01
CA TYR A 23 5.78 21.71 -4.71
C TYR A 23 4.60 21.25 -5.59
N GLN A 24 4.83 21.04 -6.88
CA GLN A 24 3.78 20.55 -7.79
C GLN A 24 3.37 19.11 -7.45
N ARG A 25 4.34 18.25 -7.15
CA ARG A 25 4.11 16.87 -6.68
C ARG A 25 3.22 16.85 -5.44
N ASP A 26 3.59 17.61 -4.40
CA ASP A 26 2.87 17.65 -3.13
C ASP A 26 1.45 18.21 -3.28
N ARG A 27 1.27 19.21 -4.14
CA ARG A 27 -0.04 19.76 -4.47
C ARG A 27 -0.94 18.74 -5.15
N LEU A 28 -0.43 18.01 -6.14
CA LEU A 28 -1.17 16.95 -6.83
C LEU A 28 -1.51 15.81 -5.89
N PHE A 29 -0.54 15.39 -5.07
CA PHE A 29 -0.72 14.31 -4.09
C PHE A 29 -1.82 14.66 -3.08
N LYS A 30 -1.74 15.83 -2.46
CA LYS A 30 -2.77 16.30 -1.52
C LYS A 30 -4.15 16.39 -2.17
N LYS A 31 -4.22 16.87 -3.43
CA LYS A 31 -5.48 16.90 -4.19
C LYS A 31 -6.01 15.49 -4.41
N GLY A 32 -5.15 14.55 -4.83
CA GLY A 32 -5.53 13.15 -5.01
C GLY A 32 -6.08 12.52 -3.71
N ILE A 33 -5.42 12.74 -2.57
CA ILE A 33 -5.90 12.26 -1.26
C ILE A 33 -7.26 12.83 -0.90
N ASN A 34 -7.50 14.13 -1.12
CA ASN A 34 -8.81 14.75 -0.86
C ASN A 34 -9.89 14.15 -1.76
N LEU A 35 -9.58 13.92 -3.05
CA LEU A 35 -10.50 13.29 -3.98
C LEU A 35 -10.84 11.84 -3.59
N MET A 36 -9.86 11.08 -3.07
CA MET A 36 -10.13 9.75 -2.51
C MET A 36 -11.08 9.83 -1.30
N ALA A 37 -10.90 10.81 -0.43
CA ALA A 37 -11.78 11.02 0.73
C ALA A 37 -13.20 11.43 0.32
N ASP A 38 -13.35 12.12 -0.81
CA ASP A 38 -14.63 12.52 -1.43
C ASP A 38 -15.22 11.41 -2.34
N GLU A 39 -14.65 10.20 -2.35
CA GLU A 39 -15.03 9.06 -3.20
C GLU A 39 -14.94 9.33 -4.73
N LYS A 40 -14.19 10.36 -5.14
CA LYS A 40 -13.93 10.73 -6.54
C LYS A 40 -12.68 10.03 -7.05
N LEU A 41 -12.75 8.71 -7.15
CA LEU A 41 -11.58 7.86 -7.36
C LEU A 41 -10.96 8.03 -8.76
N GLU A 42 -11.77 8.26 -9.80
CA GLU A 42 -11.27 8.50 -11.17
C GLU A 42 -10.44 9.79 -11.24
N GLU A 43 -10.93 10.87 -10.60
CA GLU A 43 -10.19 12.13 -10.54
C GLU A 43 -8.90 11.99 -9.67
N ALA A 44 -8.94 11.17 -8.62
CA ALA A 44 -7.76 10.87 -7.81
C ALA A 44 -6.69 10.14 -8.64
N VAL A 45 -7.10 9.14 -9.43
CA VAL A 45 -6.23 8.41 -10.38
C VAL A 45 -5.51 9.38 -11.31
N GLU A 46 -6.21 10.33 -11.95
CA GLU A 46 -5.59 11.32 -12.84
C GLU A 46 -4.47 12.13 -12.14
N ASN A 47 -4.70 12.52 -10.88
CA ASN A 47 -3.70 13.29 -10.13
C ASN A 47 -2.46 12.44 -9.79
N PHE A 48 -2.62 11.18 -9.39
CA PHE A 48 -1.48 10.29 -9.14
C PHE A 48 -0.74 9.93 -10.44
N GLU A 49 -1.43 9.72 -11.55
CA GLU A 49 -0.81 9.51 -12.86
C GLU A 49 -0.01 10.74 -13.32
N MET A 50 -0.47 11.96 -13.02
CA MET A 50 0.31 13.17 -13.30
C MET A 50 1.63 13.20 -12.54
N ILE A 51 1.64 12.77 -11.27
CA ILE A 51 2.88 12.61 -10.49
C ILE A 51 3.79 11.59 -11.15
N LEU A 52 3.25 10.41 -11.50
CA LEU A 52 4.02 9.31 -12.08
C LEU A 52 4.53 9.57 -13.50
N ARG A 53 3.97 10.54 -14.23
CA ARG A 53 4.56 11.04 -15.50
C ARG A 53 5.83 11.83 -15.26
N ALA A 54 5.93 12.56 -14.15
CA ALA A 54 7.12 13.32 -13.77
C ALA A 54 8.17 12.45 -13.08
N ASP A 55 7.74 11.59 -12.16
CA ASP A 55 8.57 10.59 -11.48
C ASP A 55 7.91 9.20 -11.55
N PRO A 56 8.30 8.36 -12.50
CA PRO A 56 7.75 7.01 -12.66
C PRO A 56 8.03 6.05 -11.50
N ASN A 57 8.86 6.44 -10.53
CA ASN A 57 9.27 5.63 -9.38
C ASN A 57 8.77 6.21 -8.04
N ASP A 58 7.86 7.19 -8.06
CA ASP A 58 7.20 7.68 -6.84
C ASP A 58 6.31 6.58 -6.22
N VAL A 59 6.89 5.81 -5.30
CA VAL A 59 6.22 4.66 -4.65
C VAL A 59 4.96 5.10 -3.90
N GLU A 60 4.97 6.28 -3.26
CA GLU A 60 3.81 6.78 -2.52
C GLU A 60 2.64 7.07 -3.46
N ALA A 61 2.90 7.70 -4.60
CA ALA A 61 1.88 7.94 -5.63
C ALA A 61 1.38 6.62 -6.24
N MET A 62 2.28 5.64 -6.47
CA MET A 62 1.88 4.31 -6.94
C MET A 62 0.96 3.60 -5.95
N LEU A 63 1.26 3.62 -4.65
CA LEU A 63 0.40 3.00 -3.63
C LEU A 63 -1.01 3.59 -3.67
N LYS A 64 -1.14 4.92 -3.79
CA LYS A 64 -2.45 5.58 -3.86
C LYS A 64 -3.14 5.34 -5.21
N LEU A 65 -2.40 5.30 -6.32
CA LEU A 65 -2.93 4.90 -7.61
C LEU A 65 -3.49 3.47 -7.58
N GLY A 66 -2.69 2.52 -7.11
CA GLY A 66 -3.12 1.12 -7.02
C GLY A 66 -4.34 0.93 -6.11
N TYR A 67 -4.38 1.64 -4.97
CA TYR A 67 -5.54 1.64 -4.08
C TYR A 67 -6.80 2.20 -4.77
N SER A 68 -6.68 3.33 -5.48
CA SER A 68 -7.81 3.93 -6.21
C SER A 68 -8.30 2.99 -7.32
N ARG A 69 -7.39 2.37 -8.07
CA ARG A 69 -7.74 1.37 -9.11
C ARG A 69 -8.43 0.14 -8.51
N PHE A 70 -7.97 -0.34 -7.35
CA PHE A 70 -8.62 -1.44 -6.64
C PHE A 70 -10.07 -1.13 -6.29
N HIS A 71 -10.34 0.07 -5.76
CA HIS A 71 -11.70 0.49 -5.40
C HIS A 71 -12.58 0.88 -6.59
N LEU A 72 -12.00 1.03 -7.78
CA LEU A 72 -12.70 1.14 -9.08
C LEU A 72 -12.91 -0.24 -9.74
N ASP A 73 -12.71 -1.35 -9.00
CA ASP A 73 -12.77 -2.73 -9.49
C ASP A 73 -11.76 -3.05 -10.63
N ASP A 74 -10.82 -2.13 -10.90
CA ASP A 74 -9.72 -2.38 -11.87
C ASP A 74 -8.59 -3.16 -11.19
N HIS A 75 -8.91 -4.38 -10.78
CA HIS A 75 -8.00 -5.28 -10.08
C HIS A 75 -6.76 -5.65 -10.92
N SER A 76 -6.86 -5.59 -12.24
CA SER A 76 -5.74 -5.91 -13.12
C SER A 76 -4.69 -4.82 -13.11
N GLU A 77 -5.11 -3.57 -13.20
CA GLU A 77 -4.20 -2.42 -13.14
C GLU A 77 -3.64 -2.24 -11.72
N ALA A 78 -4.48 -2.41 -10.67
CA ALA A 78 -4.02 -2.39 -9.29
C ALA A 78 -2.88 -3.40 -9.08
N MET A 79 -3.05 -4.64 -9.52
CA MET A 79 -2.03 -5.69 -9.42
C MET A 79 -0.72 -5.28 -10.13
N ARG A 80 -0.84 -4.74 -11.35
CA ARG A 80 0.32 -4.28 -12.14
C ARG A 80 1.10 -3.16 -11.43
N VAL A 81 0.38 -2.23 -10.79
CA VAL A 81 0.99 -1.15 -10.01
C VAL A 81 1.72 -1.71 -8.78
N TYR A 82 1.11 -2.66 -8.06
CA TYR A 82 1.77 -3.28 -6.89
C TYR A 82 2.99 -4.11 -7.29
N ASP A 83 2.93 -4.84 -8.41
CA ASP A 83 4.09 -5.56 -8.93
C ASP A 83 5.23 -4.60 -9.24
N LYS A 84 4.95 -3.44 -9.86
CA LYS A 84 5.96 -2.42 -10.14
C LYS A 84 6.59 -1.84 -8.86
N ILE A 85 5.81 -1.66 -7.78
CA ILE A 85 6.37 -1.24 -6.47
C ILE A 85 7.32 -2.31 -5.95
N LEU A 86 6.94 -3.58 -6.05
CA LEU A 86 7.76 -4.70 -5.58
C LEU A 86 9.01 -4.95 -6.43
N ASP A 87 9.02 -4.52 -7.69
CA ASP A 87 10.23 -4.49 -8.53
C ASP A 87 11.23 -3.41 -8.04
N ILE A 88 10.74 -2.32 -7.45
CA ILE A 88 11.57 -1.24 -6.88
C ILE A 88 12.03 -1.61 -5.45
N ASP A 89 11.11 -2.09 -4.62
CA ASP A 89 11.32 -2.49 -3.23
C ASP A 89 10.53 -3.76 -2.93
N VAL A 90 11.20 -4.91 -3.08
CA VAL A 90 10.62 -6.23 -2.83
C VAL A 90 10.17 -6.43 -1.37
N THR A 91 10.65 -5.59 -0.46
CA THR A 91 10.31 -5.64 0.97
C THR A 91 9.21 -4.66 1.37
N ASN A 92 8.55 -3.99 0.43
CA ASN A 92 7.49 -3.03 0.74
C ASN A 92 6.25 -3.73 1.34
N PRO A 93 5.97 -3.57 2.65
CA PRO A 93 4.89 -4.31 3.32
C PRO A 93 3.51 -3.85 2.88
N GLU A 94 3.32 -2.54 2.56
CA GLU A 94 2.05 -2.01 2.09
C GLU A 94 1.68 -2.58 0.72
N ALA A 95 2.66 -2.68 -0.20
CA ALA A 95 2.44 -3.25 -1.53
C ALA A 95 2.06 -4.74 -1.45
N TRP A 96 2.75 -5.54 -0.63
CA TRP A 96 2.39 -6.94 -0.39
C TRP A 96 1.00 -7.08 0.20
N ASN A 97 0.65 -6.25 1.19
CA ASN A 97 -0.68 -6.27 1.81
C ASN A 97 -1.77 -5.86 0.81
N LEU A 98 -1.56 -4.83 -0.01
CA LEU A 98 -2.54 -4.41 -1.03
C LEU A 98 -2.70 -5.47 -2.13
N LYS A 99 -1.61 -6.13 -2.54
CA LYS A 99 -1.65 -7.27 -3.44
C LYS A 99 -2.43 -8.45 -2.87
N SER A 100 -2.37 -8.65 -1.54
CA SER A 100 -3.17 -9.68 -0.86
C SER A 100 -4.66 -9.40 -0.95
N LEU A 101 -5.09 -8.14 -0.82
CA LEU A 101 -6.49 -7.74 -0.96
C LEU A 101 -7.04 -8.03 -2.36
N VAL A 102 -6.27 -7.78 -3.42
CA VAL A 102 -6.67 -8.14 -4.79
C VAL A 102 -6.90 -9.65 -4.93
N ASN A 103 -6.04 -10.47 -4.33
CA ASN A 103 -6.23 -11.93 -4.36
C ASN A 103 -7.44 -12.37 -3.53
N TYR A 104 -7.71 -11.71 -2.41
CA TYR A 104 -8.89 -11.96 -1.59
C TYR A 104 -10.18 -11.68 -2.35
N GLU A 105 -10.31 -10.53 -3.03
CA GLU A 105 -11.48 -10.20 -3.86
C GLU A 105 -11.71 -11.22 -4.98
N LYS A 106 -10.62 -11.77 -5.54
CA LYS A 106 -10.67 -12.87 -6.50
C LYS A 106 -10.95 -14.24 -5.87
N LYS A 107 -11.21 -14.30 -4.55
CA LYS A 107 -11.41 -15.53 -3.76
C LYS A 107 -10.22 -16.50 -3.81
N ASN A 108 -9.05 -16.00 -4.13
CA ASN A 108 -7.80 -16.77 -4.14
C ASN A 108 -7.15 -16.69 -2.74
N TYR A 109 -7.84 -17.19 -1.72
CA TYR A 109 -7.44 -17.00 -0.32
C TYR A 109 -6.04 -17.53 0.01
N ALA A 110 -5.62 -18.65 -0.61
CA ALA A 110 -4.26 -19.16 -0.41
C ALA A 110 -3.19 -18.20 -0.96
N LYS A 111 -3.42 -17.56 -2.12
CA LYS A 111 -2.50 -16.55 -2.65
C LYS A 111 -2.56 -15.25 -1.85
N ALA A 112 -3.73 -14.89 -1.33
CA ALA A 112 -3.88 -13.76 -0.43
C ALA A 112 -3.05 -13.98 0.84
N LEU A 113 -3.12 -15.18 1.42
CA LEU A 113 -2.34 -15.58 2.59
C LEU A 113 -0.82 -15.50 2.31
N ASP A 114 -0.33 -16.06 1.19
CA ASP A 114 1.09 -15.96 0.80
C ASP A 114 1.58 -14.50 0.67
N CYS A 115 0.76 -13.63 0.09
CA CYS A 115 1.11 -12.22 -0.05
C CYS A 115 1.14 -11.50 1.32
N VAL A 116 0.15 -11.73 2.18
CA VAL A 116 0.11 -11.05 3.47
C VAL A 116 1.20 -11.55 4.43
N GLU A 117 1.63 -12.80 4.31
CA GLU A 117 2.79 -13.31 5.05
C GLU A 117 4.06 -12.60 4.66
N LYS A 118 4.29 -12.32 3.37
CA LYS A 118 5.42 -11.49 2.92
C LYS A 118 5.37 -10.07 3.46
N ALA A 119 4.16 -9.49 3.61
CA ALA A 119 4.01 -8.19 4.26
C ALA A 119 4.42 -8.24 5.74
N ILE A 120 4.02 -9.30 6.46
CA ILE A 120 4.39 -9.52 7.87
C ILE A 120 5.89 -9.80 8.04
N ASP A 121 6.49 -10.59 7.14
CA ASP A 121 7.93 -10.86 7.15
C ASP A 121 8.74 -9.57 6.94
N SER A 122 8.22 -8.66 6.10
CA SER A 122 8.84 -7.35 5.83
C SER A 122 8.66 -6.36 7.00
N ASP A 123 7.48 -6.35 7.62
CA ASP A 123 7.18 -5.55 8.81
C ASP A 123 6.26 -6.32 9.77
N PRO A 124 6.83 -6.99 10.80
CA PRO A 124 6.06 -7.72 11.81
C PRO A 124 5.16 -6.84 12.69
N THR A 125 5.31 -5.50 12.61
CA THR A 125 4.50 -4.54 13.36
C THR A 125 3.36 -3.95 12.52
N TYR A 126 3.22 -4.38 11.27
CA TYR A 126 2.15 -3.92 10.38
C TYR A 126 0.80 -4.59 10.75
N GLY A 127 0.10 -4.01 11.72
CA GLY A 127 -1.13 -4.58 12.29
C GLY A 127 -2.25 -4.88 11.28
N MET A 128 -2.31 -4.14 10.16
CA MET A 128 -3.29 -4.41 9.10
C MET A 128 -3.01 -5.74 8.37
N ALA A 129 -1.73 -6.08 8.18
CA ALA A 129 -1.36 -7.35 7.57
C ALA A 129 -1.77 -8.53 8.48
N TRP A 130 -1.55 -8.43 9.78
CA TRP A 130 -2.03 -9.42 10.74
C TRP A 130 -3.56 -9.57 10.74
N TYR A 131 -4.28 -8.44 10.64
CA TYR A 131 -5.73 -8.47 10.52
C TYR A 131 -6.19 -9.23 9.26
N ASN A 132 -5.64 -8.87 8.11
CA ASN A 132 -5.96 -9.51 6.84
C ASN A 132 -5.57 -11.01 6.85
N LYS A 133 -4.44 -11.38 7.47
CA LYS A 133 -4.06 -12.78 7.69
C LYS A 133 -5.16 -13.53 8.43
N GLY A 134 -5.70 -12.94 9.51
CA GLY A 134 -6.82 -13.51 10.25
C GLY A 134 -8.05 -13.75 9.35
N CYS A 135 -8.45 -12.76 8.53
CA CYS A 135 -9.56 -12.91 7.58
C CYS A 135 -9.32 -14.06 6.60
N TYR A 136 -8.12 -14.14 6.00
CA TYR A 136 -7.82 -15.16 4.99
C TYR A 136 -7.80 -16.58 5.59
N LEU A 137 -7.25 -16.72 6.80
CA LEU A 137 -7.26 -17.99 7.53
C LEU A 137 -8.67 -18.43 7.90
N SER A 138 -9.54 -17.48 8.30
CA SER A 138 -10.96 -17.76 8.54
C SER A 138 -11.66 -18.28 7.27
N MET A 139 -11.44 -17.63 6.12
CA MET A 139 -11.97 -18.06 4.83
C MET A 139 -11.44 -19.43 4.39
N LEU A 140 -10.27 -19.84 4.87
CA LEU A 140 -9.69 -21.17 4.67
C LEU A 140 -10.12 -22.18 5.74
N ASN A 141 -11.02 -21.79 6.65
CA ASN A 141 -11.51 -22.62 7.77
C ASN A 141 -10.39 -23.05 8.75
N GLN A 142 -9.34 -22.24 8.86
CA GLN A 142 -8.21 -22.42 9.79
C GLN A 142 -8.43 -21.57 11.05
N VAL A 143 -9.47 -21.91 11.82
CA VAL A 143 -9.97 -21.10 12.95
C VAL A 143 -8.92 -20.80 14.02
N PRO A 144 -8.12 -21.76 14.52
CA PRO A 144 -7.14 -21.48 15.55
C PRO A 144 -6.10 -20.44 15.11
N ASP A 145 -5.57 -20.57 13.89
CA ASP A 145 -4.54 -19.67 13.34
C ASP A 145 -5.13 -18.29 13.02
N SER A 146 -6.41 -18.24 12.60
CA SER A 146 -7.15 -17.00 12.40
C SER A 146 -7.27 -16.18 13.69
N LEU A 147 -7.64 -16.85 14.81
CA LEU A 147 -7.73 -16.20 16.13
C LEU A 147 -6.35 -15.70 16.63
N GLU A 148 -5.28 -16.45 16.39
CA GLU A 148 -3.92 -16.04 16.75
C GLU A 148 -3.51 -14.79 15.96
N ALA A 149 -3.73 -14.78 14.65
CA ALA A 149 -3.44 -13.63 13.79
C ALA A 149 -4.26 -12.40 14.19
N LEU A 150 -5.56 -12.58 14.48
CA LEU A 150 -6.43 -11.51 14.94
C LEU A 150 -5.96 -10.94 16.30
N LYS A 151 -5.60 -11.81 17.25
CA LYS A 151 -5.05 -11.40 18.54
C LYS A 151 -3.79 -10.55 18.34
N ARG A 152 -2.88 -10.99 17.49
CA ARG A 152 -1.65 -10.24 17.18
C ARG A 152 -1.95 -8.88 16.57
N SER A 153 -2.91 -8.79 15.66
CA SER A 153 -3.36 -7.54 15.08
C SER A 153 -3.90 -6.56 16.13
N ILE A 154 -4.68 -7.05 17.10
CA ILE A 154 -5.25 -6.25 18.19
C ILE A 154 -4.17 -5.77 19.18
N GLU A 155 -3.17 -6.59 19.47
CA GLU A 155 -2.02 -6.21 20.29
C GLU A 155 -1.23 -5.04 19.67
N ILE A 156 -1.14 -5.00 18.33
CA ILE A 156 -0.48 -3.91 17.58
C ILE A 156 -1.37 -2.67 17.52
N ASP A 157 -2.65 -2.82 17.17
CA ASP A 157 -3.63 -1.73 17.13
C ASP A 157 -4.99 -2.22 17.68
N VAL A 158 -5.32 -1.73 18.88
CA VAL A 158 -6.59 -2.07 19.56
C VAL A 158 -7.85 -1.71 18.75
N LYS A 159 -7.76 -0.81 17.77
CA LYS A 159 -8.89 -0.48 16.88
C LYS A 159 -9.34 -1.67 16.04
N ASN A 160 -8.45 -2.61 15.78
CA ASN A 160 -8.75 -3.83 15.02
C ASN A 160 -9.77 -4.73 15.74
N ALA A 161 -9.86 -4.68 17.08
CA ALA A 161 -10.91 -5.37 17.83
C ALA A 161 -12.32 -4.92 17.43
N ARG A 162 -12.53 -3.59 17.27
CA ARG A 162 -13.84 -3.04 16.86
C ARG A 162 -14.18 -3.37 15.41
N LYS A 163 -13.16 -3.48 14.57
CA LYS A 163 -13.32 -3.87 13.16
C LYS A 163 -13.72 -5.33 13.08
N ALA A 164 -13.04 -6.22 13.79
CA ALA A 164 -13.30 -7.67 13.79
C ALA A 164 -14.73 -8.04 14.22
N VAL A 165 -15.28 -7.38 15.25
CA VAL A 165 -16.66 -7.64 15.71
C VAL A 165 -17.72 -7.43 14.62
N LYS A 166 -17.43 -6.59 13.63
CA LYS A 166 -18.36 -6.25 12.53
C LYS A 166 -18.01 -6.97 11.23
N ASP A 167 -16.88 -7.64 11.18
CA ASP A 167 -16.37 -8.24 9.96
C ASP A 167 -16.98 -9.64 9.76
N LYS A 168 -17.57 -9.85 8.57
CA LYS A 168 -18.21 -11.10 8.20
C LYS A 168 -17.24 -12.29 8.14
N ASP A 169 -15.98 -12.00 7.90
CA ASP A 169 -14.93 -13.02 7.80
C ASP A 169 -14.72 -13.76 9.15
N PHE A 170 -15.09 -13.12 10.26
CA PHE A 170 -14.97 -13.69 11.61
C PHE A 170 -16.29 -14.21 12.21
N VAL A 171 -17.38 -14.29 11.45
CA VAL A 171 -18.68 -14.77 11.96
C VAL A 171 -18.63 -16.21 12.48
N ASN A 172 -17.72 -17.02 11.96
CA ASN A 172 -17.58 -18.45 12.32
C ASN A 172 -16.30 -18.73 13.13
N VAL A 173 -15.64 -17.72 13.68
CA VAL A 173 -14.36 -17.82 14.39
C VAL A 173 -14.51 -17.55 15.88
#